data_a2a59b29405eb2d4cddf6d7068dc2cbc
#
_entry.id   a2a59b29405eb2d4cddf6d7068dc2cbc
#
_cell.length_a   1.000
_cell.length_b   1.000
_cell.length_c   1.000
_cell.angle_alpha   90.00
_cell.angle_beta   90.00
_cell.angle_gamma   90.00
#
_symmetry.space_group_name_H-M   'P 1'
#
loop_
_entity.id
_entity.type
_entity.pdbx_description
1 polymer ?
#
loop_
_entity_poly.entity_id
_entity_poly.type
_entity_poly.pdbx_seq_one_letter_code
_entity_poly.pdbx_strand_id
1 'polypeptide(L)'
;ENNVYRILLEMLAVTLSKNARARAVQLPAWNEALGLPRPWDQQWSLRAQQILAYESDLLDYGDIFDGSVAIAKKVEELKVEARDELRRILEMGGAVEAVETGYLKAQLVESNSRRVDEIELGERTVVGVNKFIETEPSPLPTGEGSIITIPPEVEQNQIANLQAWRAARDAAAVDQALKDLRRAAREGRNIMPASIACAKAGVTTGEWGFALRESFGEYRAPTGVSSAARNDARCVDELRGEVDRVSRKLGRRLKFLVGKPGLDGHSNGAEQVAVRARDAGMDVVYEGIRFTPDDIVKAARDKDVHVVGLSILSGSHMPLVGEVVTKMREAGLGNVPVVVGGIIPPDDEAALKEAGVAAVYTPKDFELNRIMTDIVR
;
A
#
# COMPACT_ATOMS: atom_id res chain seq x y z
N GLU A 1 -19.01 8.63 0.75
CA GLU A 1 -19.55 9.98 0.93
C GLU A 1 -19.03 10.65 2.19
N ASN A 2 -18.98 9.96 3.32
CA ASN A 2 -18.44 10.51 4.58
C ASN A 2 -17.04 11.11 4.45
N ASN A 3 -16.26 10.68 3.46
CA ASN A 3 -14.93 11.22 3.20
C ASN A 3 -14.94 12.68 2.75
N VAL A 4 -16.00 13.16 2.14
CA VAL A 4 -16.14 14.59 1.78
C VAL A 4 -16.05 15.45 3.04
N TYR A 5 -16.77 15.06 4.09
CA TYR A 5 -16.74 15.77 5.37
C TYR A 5 -15.40 15.62 6.10
N ARG A 6 -14.79 14.43 6.05
CA ARG A 6 -13.47 14.19 6.66
C ARG A 6 -12.40 15.08 6.03
N ILE A 7 -12.36 15.11 4.68
CA ILE A 7 -11.42 15.93 3.90
C ILE A 7 -11.61 17.41 4.23
N LEU A 8 -12.86 17.89 4.33
CA LEU A 8 -13.14 19.28 4.69
C LEU A 8 -12.65 19.61 6.10
N LEU A 9 -12.91 18.72 7.10
CA LEU A 9 -12.48 18.95 8.48
C LEU A 9 -10.95 18.92 8.61
N GLU A 10 -10.27 18.03 7.91
CA GLU A 10 -8.80 17.97 7.87
C GLU A 10 -8.21 19.25 7.26
N MET A 11 -8.79 19.73 6.18
CA MET A 11 -8.38 20.97 5.55
C MET A 11 -8.61 22.19 6.45
N LEU A 12 -9.75 22.25 7.14
CA LEU A 12 -10.03 23.32 8.12
C LEU A 12 -8.97 23.38 9.22
N ALA A 13 -8.59 22.24 9.78
CA ALA A 13 -7.56 22.20 10.82
C ALA A 13 -6.23 22.80 10.33
N VAL A 14 -5.82 22.49 9.10
CA VAL A 14 -4.58 23.03 8.51
C VAL A 14 -4.70 24.50 8.20
N THR A 15 -5.81 24.93 7.61
CA THR A 15 -5.98 26.34 7.14
C THR A 15 -6.20 27.33 8.29
N LEU A 16 -6.79 26.87 9.40
CA LEU A 16 -6.96 27.66 10.62
C LEU A 16 -5.68 27.79 11.44
N SER A 17 -4.75 26.82 11.30
CA SER A 17 -3.44 26.81 11.98
C SER A 17 -2.39 27.57 11.19
N LYS A 18 -2.57 28.88 10.99
CA LYS A 18 -1.70 29.70 10.12
C LYS A 18 -0.25 29.78 10.58
N ASN A 19 -0.01 29.77 11.89
CA ASN A 19 1.34 29.78 12.45
C ASN A 19 2.12 28.47 12.19
N ALA A 20 1.44 27.39 11.86
CA ALA A 20 2.09 26.14 11.43
C ALA A 20 2.73 26.27 10.03
N ARG A 21 2.37 27.29 9.25
CA ARG A 21 2.96 27.63 7.95
C ARG A 21 2.93 26.48 6.94
N ALA A 22 1.83 25.73 6.88
CA ALA A 22 1.64 24.76 5.81
C ALA A 22 1.69 25.49 4.45
N ARG A 23 2.57 25.03 3.55
CA ARG A 23 2.78 25.68 2.24
C ARG A 23 1.86 25.10 1.17
N ALA A 24 1.41 23.88 1.36
CA ALA A 24 0.54 23.20 0.44
C ALA A 24 -0.35 22.23 1.22
N VAL A 25 -1.57 22.03 0.73
CA VAL A 25 -2.50 21.01 1.22
C VAL A 25 -2.88 20.17 0.02
N GLN A 26 -2.57 18.88 0.09
CA GLN A 26 -3.02 17.91 -0.89
C GLN A 26 -4.22 17.15 -0.31
N LEU A 27 -5.35 17.28 -0.97
CA LEU A 27 -6.57 16.57 -0.59
C LEU A 27 -6.81 15.44 -1.59
N PRO A 28 -7.10 14.22 -1.11
CA PRO A 28 -7.49 13.12 -1.98
C PRO A 28 -8.87 13.37 -2.59
N ALA A 29 -9.20 12.68 -3.66
CA ALA A 29 -10.59 12.58 -4.09
C ALA A 29 -11.39 11.80 -3.05
N TRP A 30 -12.68 12.13 -2.86
CA TRP A 30 -13.54 11.50 -1.86
C TRP A 30 -13.68 9.98 -2.05
N ASN A 31 -13.55 9.51 -3.30
CA ASN A 31 -13.71 8.12 -3.74
C ASN A 31 -12.38 7.43 -4.10
N GLU A 32 -11.25 7.97 -3.68
CA GLU A 32 -9.92 7.41 -3.99
C GLU A 32 -9.81 5.92 -3.59
N ALA A 33 -10.45 5.54 -2.49
CA ALA A 33 -10.49 4.15 -2.03
C ALA A 33 -11.38 3.22 -2.88
N LEU A 34 -12.12 3.73 -3.85
CA LEU A 34 -12.97 2.91 -4.73
C LEU A 34 -12.32 2.62 -6.09
N GLY A 35 -11.26 3.35 -6.44
CA GLY A 35 -10.56 3.22 -7.71
C GLY A 35 -10.05 4.56 -8.23
N LEU A 36 -9.78 4.66 -9.53
CA LEU A 36 -9.31 5.90 -10.14
C LEU A 36 -10.44 6.95 -10.17
N PRO A 37 -10.24 8.12 -9.52
CA PRO A 37 -11.26 9.15 -9.45
C PRO A 37 -11.44 9.84 -10.81
N ARG A 38 -12.68 10.20 -11.12
CA ARG A 38 -13.01 11.01 -12.29
C ARG A 38 -12.53 12.46 -12.09
N PRO A 39 -12.33 13.24 -13.15
CA PRO A 39 -11.89 14.64 -13.03
C PRO A 39 -12.78 15.47 -12.09
N TRP A 40 -14.09 15.28 -12.09
CA TRP A 40 -15.00 16.02 -11.23
C TRP A 40 -14.98 15.55 -9.77
N ASP A 41 -14.65 14.30 -9.48
CA ASP A 41 -14.41 13.82 -8.11
C ASP A 41 -13.22 14.55 -7.49
N GLN A 42 -12.15 14.72 -8.27
CA GLN A 42 -10.96 15.49 -7.88
C GLN A 42 -11.30 16.99 -7.72
N GLN A 43 -12.19 17.52 -8.56
CA GLN A 43 -12.58 18.92 -8.52
C GLN A 43 -13.21 19.32 -7.19
N TRP A 44 -13.92 18.42 -6.50
CA TRP A 44 -14.51 18.72 -5.21
C TRP A 44 -13.47 19.14 -4.17
N SER A 45 -12.34 18.45 -4.12
CA SER A 45 -11.21 18.85 -3.24
C SER A 45 -10.66 20.22 -3.57
N LEU A 46 -10.58 20.60 -4.84
CA LEU A 46 -10.20 21.95 -5.27
C LEU A 46 -11.26 22.98 -4.90
N ARG A 47 -12.55 22.67 -5.12
CA ARG A 47 -13.65 23.58 -4.79
C ARG A 47 -13.76 23.83 -3.29
N ALA A 48 -13.55 22.83 -2.46
CA ALA A 48 -13.53 22.99 -1.01
C ALA A 48 -12.49 24.06 -0.59
N GLN A 49 -11.29 24.03 -1.17
CA GLN A 49 -10.26 25.03 -0.91
C GLN A 49 -10.67 26.42 -1.40
N GLN A 50 -11.25 26.51 -2.58
CA GLN A 50 -11.72 27.79 -3.16
C GLN A 50 -12.86 28.39 -2.36
N ILE A 51 -13.84 27.60 -1.93
CA ILE A 51 -14.97 28.04 -1.08
C ILE A 51 -14.42 28.61 0.23
N LEU A 52 -13.50 27.92 0.89
CA LEU A 52 -12.89 28.42 2.12
C LEU A 52 -12.13 29.74 1.89
N ALA A 53 -11.43 29.89 0.76
CA ALA A 53 -10.65 31.07 0.48
C ALA A 53 -11.50 32.27 0.05
N TYR A 54 -12.60 32.07 -0.67
CA TYR A 54 -13.33 33.17 -1.34
C TYR A 54 -14.75 33.37 -0.81
N GLU A 55 -15.34 32.41 -0.11
CA GLU A 55 -16.70 32.49 0.42
C GLU A 55 -16.73 32.52 1.95
N SER A 56 -15.55 32.57 2.60
CA SER A 56 -15.43 32.72 4.05
C SER A 56 -14.40 33.81 4.39
N ASP A 57 -14.46 34.31 5.62
CA ASP A 57 -13.53 35.32 6.14
C ASP A 57 -12.18 34.71 6.57
N LEU A 58 -11.89 33.48 6.17
CA LEU A 58 -10.71 32.75 6.64
C LEU A 58 -9.39 33.46 6.34
N LEU A 59 -9.34 34.24 5.24
CA LEU A 59 -8.16 34.98 4.86
C LEU A 59 -7.93 36.27 5.70
N ASP A 60 -8.97 36.74 6.37
CA ASP A 60 -8.94 38.05 7.09
C ASP A 60 -8.38 37.92 8.50
N TYR A 61 -8.36 36.70 9.05
CA TYR A 61 -7.92 36.42 10.43
C TYR A 61 -6.49 35.88 10.47
N GLY A 62 -5.80 36.12 11.59
CA GLY A 62 -4.57 35.45 11.96
C GLY A 62 -4.83 33.98 12.35
N ASP A 63 -3.89 33.36 13.03
CA ASP A 63 -4.08 32.02 13.57
C ASP A 63 -5.09 32.06 14.72
N ILE A 64 -6.24 31.41 14.56
CA ILE A 64 -7.30 31.40 15.58
C ILE A 64 -6.96 30.55 16.82
N PHE A 65 -5.95 29.71 16.74
CA PHE A 65 -5.46 28.90 17.85
C PHE A 65 -4.39 29.59 18.68
N ASP A 66 -3.91 30.75 18.22
CA ASP A 66 -2.89 31.53 18.94
C ASP A 66 -3.43 31.98 20.31
N GLY A 67 -2.62 31.78 21.35
CA GLY A 67 -3.02 32.06 22.74
C GLY A 67 -3.96 31.03 23.38
N SER A 68 -4.36 29.97 22.67
CA SER A 68 -5.17 28.89 23.26
C SER A 68 -4.32 28.00 24.18
N VAL A 69 -4.60 28.04 25.47
CA VAL A 69 -3.91 27.21 26.49
C VAL A 69 -4.10 25.72 26.22
N ALA A 70 -5.28 25.30 25.76
CA ALA A 70 -5.58 23.90 25.47
C ALA A 70 -4.74 23.39 24.27
N ILE A 71 -4.66 24.17 23.21
CA ILE A 71 -3.85 23.83 22.03
C ILE A 71 -2.37 23.84 22.36
N ALA A 72 -1.87 24.86 23.10
CA ALA A 72 -0.48 24.95 23.52
C ALA A 72 -0.07 23.74 24.35
N LYS A 73 -0.92 23.29 25.29
CA LYS A 73 -0.68 22.07 26.08
C LYS A 73 -0.57 20.84 25.20
N LYS A 74 -1.50 20.66 24.26
CA LYS A 74 -1.48 19.50 23.34
C LYS A 74 -0.25 19.49 22.42
N VAL A 75 0.15 20.67 21.94
CA VAL A 75 1.39 20.82 21.16
C VAL A 75 2.62 20.41 21.95
N GLU A 76 2.73 20.81 23.24
CA GLU A 76 3.88 20.42 24.07
C GLU A 76 3.87 18.91 24.38
N GLU A 77 2.72 18.29 24.63
CA GLU A 77 2.61 16.83 24.76
C GLU A 77 3.16 16.11 23.51
N LEU A 78 2.70 16.50 22.31
CA LEU A 78 3.19 15.93 21.05
C LEU A 78 4.68 16.16 20.83
N LYS A 79 5.21 17.33 21.21
CA LYS A 79 6.65 17.61 21.14
C LYS A 79 7.48 16.72 22.07
N VAL A 80 6.98 16.42 23.26
CA VAL A 80 7.66 15.50 24.19
C VAL A 80 7.74 14.12 23.59
N GLU A 81 6.61 13.57 23.09
CA GLU A 81 6.57 12.26 22.44
C GLU A 81 7.51 12.20 21.23
N ALA A 82 7.49 13.22 20.38
CA ALA A 82 8.36 13.28 19.20
C ALA A 82 9.85 13.37 19.56
N ARG A 83 10.22 14.12 20.61
CA ARG A 83 11.61 14.20 21.10
C ARG A 83 12.08 12.89 21.70
N ASP A 84 11.21 12.18 22.41
CA ASP A 84 11.53 10.89 22.98
C ASP A 84 11.78 9.85 21.89
N GLU A 85 10.96 9.85 20.83
CA GLU A 85 11.18 8.97 19.68
C GLU A 85 12.45 9.33 18.91
N LEU A 86 12.69 10.63 18.71
CA LEU A 86 13.95 11.08 18.08
C LEU A 86 15.18 10.65 18.89
N ARG A 87 15.12 10.74 20.22
CA ARG A 87 16.21 10.30 21.08
C ARG A 87 16.49 8.81 20.91
N ARG A 88 15.47 7.96 20.90
CA ARG A 88 15.59 6.51 20.65
C ARG A 88 16.29 6.23 19.33
N ILE A 89 15.87 6.90 18.25
CA ILE A 89 16.46 6.75 16.92
C ILE A 89 17.95 7.16 16.93
N LEU A 90 18.29 8.27 17.61
CA LEU A 90 19.68 8.74 17.71
C LEU A 90 20.54 7.77 18.54
N GLU A 91 20.02 7.23 19.64
CA GLU A 91 20.69 6.23 20.48
C GLU A 91 20.96 4.91 19.74
N MET A 92 20.12 4.56 18.77
CA MET A 92 20.28 3.40 17.91
C MET A 92 21.40 3.59 16.85
N GLY A 93 21.92 4.79 16.64
CA GLY A 93 22.87 5.12 15.59
C GLY A 93 22.31 6.01 14.48
N GLY A 94 21.09 6.50 14.62
CA GLY A 94 20.44 7.43 13.70
C GLY A 94 19.44 6.77 12.74
N ALA A 95 18.94 7.57 11.80
CA ALA A 95 17.84 7.18 10.93
C ALA A 95 18.16 5.99 10.02
N VAL A 96 19.40 5.90 9.52
CA VAL A 96 19.81 4.79 8.63
C VAL A 96 19.74 3.47 9.39
N GLU A 97 20.33 3.40 10.57
CA GLU A 97 20.29 2.20 11.42
C GLU A 97 18.85 1.82 11.81
N ALA A 98 18.03 2.81 12.17
CA ALA A 98 16.62 2.58 12.50
C ALA A 98 15.80 2.03 11.31
N VAL A 99 16.16 2.38 10.07
CA VAL A 99 15.56 1.79 8.86
C VAL A 99 16.11 0.38 8.61
N GLU A 100 17.42 0.19 8.66
CA GLU A 100 18.07 -1.10 8.35
C GLU A 100 17.71 -2.19 9.35
N THR A 101 17.58 -1.84 10.63
CA THR A 101 17.12 -2.75 11.68
C THR A 101 15.61 -3.04 11.62
N GLY A 102 14.85 -2.30 10.80
CA GLY A 102 13.40 -2.42 10.68
C GLY A 102 12.62 -1.78 11.83
N TYR A 103 13.28 -1.04 12.73
CA TYR A 103 12.63 -0.41 13.88
C TYR A 103 11.49 0.51 13.48
N LEU A 104 11.73 1.47 12.58
CA LEU A 104 10.67 2.42 12.15
C LEU A 104 9.47 1.68 11.54
N LYS A 105 9.73 0.63 10.77
CA LYS A 105 8.66 -0.14 10.16
C LYS A 105 7.88 -0.97 11.18
N ALA A 106 8.55 -1.53 12.17
CA ALA A 106 7.90 -2.24 13.27
C ALA A 106 6.97 -1.30 14.06
N GLN A 107 7.41 -0.08 14.39
CA GLN A 107 6.60 0.91 15.10
C GLN A 107 5.34 1.31 14.29
N LEU A 108 5.45 1.49 12.98
CA LEU A 108 4.31 1.75 12.11
C LEU A 108 3.32 0.57 12.08
N VAL A 109 3.83 -0.65 11.96
CA VAL A 109 3.00 -1.87 11.95
C VAL A 109 2.26 -2.02 13.28
N GLU A 110 2.92 -1.84 14.41
CA GLU A 110 2.32 -1.90 15.75
C GLU A 110 1.23 -0.82 15.94
N SER A 111 1.51 0.41 15.54
CA SER A 111 0.55 1.52 15.65
C SER A 111 -0.72 1.24 14.84
N ASN A 112 -0.55 0.74 13.61
CA ASN A 112 -1.68 0.37 12.75
C ASN A 112 -2.45 -0.84 13.32
N SER A 113 -1.76 -1.86 13.84
CA SER A 113 -2.39 -3.03 14.44
C SER A 113 -3.27 -2.63 15.64
N ARG A 114 -2.74 -1.80 16.52
CA ARG A 114 -3.50 -1.27 17.67
C ARG A 114 -4.76 -0.52 17.21
N ARG A 115 -4.64 0.33 16.18
CA ARG A 115 -5.78 1.06 15.63
C ARG A 115 -6.85 0.12 15.06
N VAL A 116 -6.45 -0.94 14.37
CA VAL A 116 -7.39 -1.93 13.84
C VAL A 116 -8.12 -2.66 14.96
N ASP A 117 -7.39 -3.07 16.00
CA ASP A 117 -7.99 -3.74 17.17
C ASP A 117 -8.98 -2.83 17.90
N GLU A 118 -8.65 -1.55 18.12
CA GLU A 118 -9.56 -0.56 18.70
C GLU A 118 -10.86 -0.42 17.90
N ILE A 119 -10.79 -0.50 16.56
CA ILE A 119 -11.95 -0.45 15.67
C ILE A 119 -12.76 -1.74 15.76
N GLU A 120 -12.12 -2.91 15.71
CA GLU A 120 -12.78 -4.22 15.82
C GLU A 120 -13.46 -4.41 17.17
N LEU A 121 -12.84 -3.94 18.25
CA LEU A 121 -13.40 -3.98 19.61
C LEU A 121 -14.46 -2.90 19.87
N GLY A 122 -14.66 -1.97 18.95
CA GLY A 122 -15.61 -0.85 19.11
C GLY A 122 -15.11 0.26 20.03
N GLU A 123 -13.87 0.21 20.49
CA GLU A 123 -13.24 1.25 21.33
C GLU A 123 -12.99 2.53 20.52
N ARG A 124 -12.73 2.40 19.24
CA ARG A 124 -12.63 3.51 18.29
C ARG A 124 -13.78 3.47 17.29
N THR A 125 -14.59 4.52 17.29
CA THR A 125 -15.67 4.68 16.32
C THR A 125 -15.14 5.22 15.00
N VAL A 126 -15.47 4.54 13.90
CA VAL A 126 -15.34 5.02 12.53
C VAL A 126 -16.74 5.02 11.91
N VAL A 127 -17.30 6.21 11.70
CA VAL A 127 -18.66 6.39 11.19
C VAL A 127 -18.81 5.74 9.81
N GLY A 128 -19.85 4.92 9.67
CA GLY A 128 -20.13 4.18 8.44
C GLY A 128 -19.25 2.94 8.23
N VAL A 129 -18.43 2.56 9.25
CA VAL A 129 -17.61 1.34 9.23
C VAL A 129 -18.03 0.41 10.36
N ASN A 130 -17.82 0.79 11.63
CA ASN A 130 -18.18 -0.02 12.79
C ASN A 130 -19.31 0.57 13.63
N LYS A 131 -19.77 1.78 13.31
CA LYS A 131 -20.91 2.45 13.95
C LYS A 131 -21.62 3.37 12.96
N PHE A 132 -22.94 3.55 13.15
CA PHE A 132 -23.78 4.33 12.22
C PHE A 132 -23.67 3.80 10.79
N ILE A 133 -23.79 2.50 10.63
CA ILE A 133 -23.64 1.78 9.37
C ILE A 133 -24.90 1.78 8.51
N GLU A 134 -26.06 2.09 9.10
CA GLU A 134 -27.32 2.24 8.39
C GLU A 134 -27.25 3.46 7.47
N THR A 135 -27.53 3.26 6.20
CA THR A 135 -27.45 4.32 5.19
C THR A 135 -28.38 4.00 4.03
N GLU A 136 -28.89 5.04 3.40
CA GLU A 136 -29.52 4.91 2.09
C GLU A 136 -28.45 4.65 1.02
N PRO A 137 -28.75 3.83 0.00
CA PRO A 137 -27.81 3.59 -1.09
C PRO A 137 -27.40 4.88 -1.78
N SER A 138 -26.08 5.13 -1.86
CA SER A 138 -25.56 6.28 -2.58
C SER A 138 -25.58 6.04 -4.10
N PRO A 139 -26.07 7.00 -4.89
CA PRO A 139 -25.97 6.92 -6.35
C PRO A 139 -24.55 7.24 -6.88
N LEU A 140 -23.67 7.81 -6.05
CA LEU A 140 -22.37 8.29 -6.49
C LEU A 140 -21.36 7.19 -6.83
N PRO A 141 -21.24 6.08 -6.06
CA PRO A 141 -20.29 5.02 -6.35
C PRO A 141 -20.84 3.92 -7.26
N THR A 142 -22.11 4.04 -7.71
CA THR A 142 -22.78 3.01 -8.49
C THR A 142 -23.01 3.45 -9.93
N GLY A 143 -22.95 2.50 -10.85
CA GLY A 143 -23.24 2.71 -12.26
C GLY A 143 -21.99 2.73 -13.15
N GLU A 144 -22.23 2.58 -14.44
CA GLU A 144 -21.20 2.63 -15.47
C GLU A 144 -20.47 3.98 -15.43
N GLY A 145 -19.15 3.95 -15.36
CA GLY A 145 -18.32 5.15 -15.25
C GLY A 145 -18.22 5.74 -13.83
N SER A 146 -18.59 5.04 -12.78
CA SER A 146 -18.43 5.50 -11.37
C SER A 146 -16.95 5.67 -10.98
N ILE A 147 -16.06 4.91 -11.62
CA ILE A 147 -14.60 5.03 -11.54
C ILE A 147 -14.02 5.03 -12.96
N ILE A 148 -12.81 5.55 -13.12
CA ILE A 148 -12.12 5.47 -14.41
C ILE A 148 -11.56 4.07 -14.58
N THR A 149 -11.94 3.41 -15.66
CA THR A 149 -11.32 2.17 -16.13
C THR A 149 -10.33 2.51 -17.24
N ILE A 150 -9.11 2.00 -17.17
CA ILE A 150 -8.12 2.22 -18.21
C ILE A 150 -8.38 1.22 -19.33
N PRO A 151 -8.69 1.67 -20.55
CA PRO A 151 -8.90 0.77 -21.69
C PRO A 151 -7.62 -0.05 -21.99
N PRO A 152 -7.74 -1.34 -22.36
CA PRO A 152 -6.58 -2.19 -22.70
C PRO A 152 -5.71 -1.62 -23.82
N GLU A 153 -6.28 -0.82 -24.71
CA GLU A 153 -5.58 -0.19 -25.82
C GLU A 153 -4.50 0.80 -25.34
N VAL A 154 -4.67 1.39 -24.16
CA VAL A 154 -3.68 2.32 -23.56
C VAL A 154 -2.36 1.58 -23.31
N GLU A 155 -2.42 0.39 -22.73
CA GLU A 155 -1.25 -0.44 -22.49
C GLU A 155 -0.63 -0.91 -23.80
N GLN A 156 -1.45 -1.44 -24.71
CA GLN A 156 -1.01 -1.90 -26.03
C GLN A 156 -0.29 -0.80 -26.82
N ASN A 157 -0.87 0.41 -26.83
CA ASN A 157 -0.26 1.56 -27.49
C ASN A 157 1.07 1.96 -26.83
N GLN A 158 1.15 1.91 -25.49
CA GLN A 158 2.39 2.23 -24.78
C GLN A 158 3.49 1.21 -25.07
N ILE A 159 3.15 -0.09 -25.16
CA ILE A 159 4.08 -1.15 -25.53
C ILE A 159 4.55 -0.94 -26.98
N ALA A 160 3.64 -0.68 -27.92
CA ALA A 160 3.97 -0.42 -29.32
C ALA A 160 4.88 0.81 -29.48
N ASN A 161 4.59 1.90 -28.76
CA ASN A 161 5.41 3.10 -28.75
C ASN A 161 6.83 2.83 -28.20
N LEU A 162 6.94 2.04 -27.13
CA LEU A 162 8.23 1.65 -26.57
C LEU A 162 9.05 0.79 -27.55
N GLN A 163 8.40 -0.15 -28.23
CA GLN A 163 9.05 -0.98 -29.26
C GLN A 163 9.53 -0.14 -30.44
N ALA A 164 8.68 0.77 -30.92
CA ALA A 164 9.04 1.70 -31.98
C ALA A 164 10.21 2.61 -31.59
N TRP A 165 10.19 3.14 -30.35
CA TRP A 165 11.29 3.92 -29.80
C TRP A 165 12.60 3.14 -29.79
N ARG A 166 12.58 1.90 -29.31
CA ARG A 166 13.77 1.04 -29.27
C ARG A 166 14.29 0.70 -30.66
N ALA A 167 13.42 0.53 -31.63
CA ALA A 167 13.80 0.24 -33.00
C ALA A 167 14.42 1.44 -33.75
N ALA A 168 14.00 2.66 -33.39
CA ALA A 168 14.42 3.88 -34.09
C ALA A 168 15.70 4.51 -33.49
N ARG A 169 16.11 4.16 -32.29
CA ARG A 169 17.27 4.75 -31.63
C ARG A 169 18.61 4.15 -32.10
N ASP A 170 19.70 4.89 -31.92
CA ASP A 170 21.06 4.39 -32.17
C ASP A 170 21.47 3.39 -31.07
N ALA A 171 21.48 2.12 -31.41
CA ALA A 171 21.81 1.04 -30.50
C ALA A 171 23.28 1.13 -29.97
N ALA A 172 24.22 1.61 -30.78
CA ALA A 172 25.61 1.76 -30.37
C ALA A 172 25.77 2.90 -29.37
N ALA A 173 25.08 4.02 -29.58
CA ALA A 173 25.06 5.13 -28.64
C ALA A 173 24.42 4.73 -27.30
N VAL A 174 23.34 3.94 -27.32
CA VAL A 174 22.69 3.39 -26.11
C VAL A 174 23.64 2.48 -25.35
N ASP A 175 24.27 1.53 -26.03
CA ASP A 175 25.23 0.59 -25.38
C ASP A 175 26.41 1.33 -24.75
N GLN A 176 26.98 2.32 -25.45
CA GLN A 176 28.05 3.13 -24.93
C GLN A 176 27.62 3.93 -23.69
N ALA A 177 26.46 4.57 -23.74
CA ALA A 177 25.94 5.35 -22.61
C ALA A 177 25.68 4.47 -21.36
N LEU A 178 25.15 3.26 -21.56
CA LEU A 178 24.94 2.30 -20.46
C LEU A 178 26.27 1.78 -19.90
N LYS A 179 27.31 1.55 -20.73
CA LYS A 179 28.65 1.20 -20.26
C LYS A 179 29.26 2.33 -19.41
N ASP A 180 29.12 3.58 -19.84
CA ASP A 180 29.62 4.73 -19.12
C ASP A 180 28.89 4.93 -17.78
N LEU A 181 27.57 4.68 -17.75
CA LEU A 181 26.78 4.70 -16.52
C LEU A 181 27.26 3.65 -15.52
N ARG A 182 27.42 2.39 -15.96
CA ARG A 182 27.95 1.30 -15.13
C ARG A 182 29.34 1.61 -14.61
N ARG A 183 30.22 2.18 -15.45
CA ARG A 183 31.54 2.59 -15.05
C ARG A 183 31.50 3.67 -13.98
N ALA A 184 30.71 4.73 -14.19
CA ALA A 184 30.56 5.81 -13.21
C ALA A 184 30.04 5.30 -11.86
N ALA A 185 29.07 4.38 -11.87
CA ALA A 185 28.51 3.76 -10.68
C ALA A 185 29.57 2.95 -9.90
N ARG A 186 30.33 2.08 -10.59
CA ARG A 186 31.39 1.26 -9.97
C ARG A 186 32.55 2.06 -9.43
N GLU A 187 32.89 3.16 -10.07
CA GLU A 187 33.96 4.08 -9.64
C GLU A 187 33.55 5.07 -8.55
N GLY A 188 32.30 5.02 -8.10
CA GLY A 188 31.76 5.95 -7.09
C GLY A 188 31.66 7.40 -7.56
N ARG A 189 31.68 7.63 -8.87
CA ARG A 189 31.53 8.98 -9.45
C ARG A 189 30.07 9.42 -9.47
N ASN A 190 29.86 10.74 -9.59
CA ASN A 190 28.51 11.28 -9.80
C ASN A 190 27.89 10.68 -11.08
N ILE A 191 26.80 9.94 -10.91
CA ILE A 191 26.10 9.26 -12.02
C ILE A 191 25.24 10.18 -12.87
N MET A 192 24.97 11.42 -12.43
CA MET A 192 24.07 12.33 -13.16
C MET A 192 24.52 12.68 -14.59
N PRO A 193 25.81 12.99 -14.85
CA PRO A 193 26.27 13.23 -16.22
C PRO A 193 26.05 12.02 -17.14
N ALA A 194 26.35 10.82 -16.64
CA ALA A 194 26.13 9.57 -17.40
C ALA A 194 24.64 9.26 -17.59
N SER A 195 23.80 9.55 -16.60
CA SER A 195 22.33 9.42 -16.70
C SER A 195 21.75 10.36 -17.75
N ILE A 196 22.21 11.60 -17.81
CA ILE A 196 21.81 12.56 -18.84
C ILE A 196 22.24 12.09 -20.24
N ALA A 197 23.45 11.52 -20.36
CA ALA A 197 23.91 10.91 -21.63
C ALA A 197 23.02 9.72 -22.04
N CYS A 198 22.64 8.87 -21.08
CA CYS A 198 21.68 7.79 -21.31
C CYS A 198 20.34 8.31 -21.86
N ALA A 199 19.77 9.33 -21.22
CA ALA A 199 18.50 9.92 -21.67
C ALA A 199 18.62 10.47 -23.10
N LYS A 200 19.70 11.17 -23.42
CA LYS A 200 19.97 11.71 -24.77
C LYS A 200 20.18 10.64 -25.81
N ALA A 201 20.76 9.51 -25.45
CA ALA A 201 20.96 8.36 -26.34
C ALA A 201 19.68 7.54 -26.54
N GLY A 202 18.61 7.81 -25.80
CA GLY A 202 17.34 7.08 -25.89
C GLY A 202 17.29 5.81 -25.03
N VAL A 203 18.11 5.71 -23.99
CA VAL A 203 18.00 4.65 -22.98
C VAL A 203 16.66 4.77 -22.27
N THR A 204 15.96 3.66 -22.11
CA THR A 204 14.68 3.62 -21.38
C THR A 204 14.92 3.63 -19.86
N THR A 205 13.92 4.05 -19.09
CA THR A 205 13.98 4.05 -17.61
C THR A 205 14.28 2.65 -17.06
N GLY A 206 13.71 1.60 -17.69
CA GLY A 206 13.98 0.21 -17.30
C GLY A 206 15.43 -0.21 -17.51
N GLU A 207 16.01 0.11 -18.66
CA GLU A 207 17.42 -0.19 -18.97
C GLU A 207 18.39 0.59 -18.06
N TRP A 208 18.09 1.86 -17.79
CA TRP A 208 18.85 2.68 -16.85
C TRP A 208 18.78 2.12 -15.42
N GLY A 209 17.58 1.80 -14.93
CA GLY A 209 17.39 1.24 -13.60
C GLY A 209 18.05 -0.14 -13.45
N PHE A 210 17.96 -0.99 -14.49
CA PHE A 210 18.62 -2.29 -14.51
C PHE A 210 20.16 -2.15 -14.40
N ALA A 211 20.77 -1.26 -15.18
CA ALA A 211 22.21 -1.02 -15.13
C ALA A 211 22.70 -0.54 -13.75
N LEU A 212 21.89 0.25 -13.03
CA LEU A 212 22.22 0.67 -11.66
C LEU A 212 22.02 -0.46 -10.64
N ARG A 213 20.98 -1.29 -10.79
CA ARG A 213 20.78 -2.47 -9.92
C ARG A 213 21.91 -3.49 -10.06
N GLU A 214 22.44 -3.68 -11.28
CA GLU A 214 23.64 -4.51 -11.49
C GLU A 214 24.86 -3.99 -10.72
N SER A 215 24.96 -2.69 -10.50
CA SER A 215 26.11 -2.07 -9.83
C SER A 215 25.93 -1.94 -8.33
N PHE A 216 24.73 -1.61 -7.86
CA PHE A 216 24.45 -1.32 -6.44
C PHE A 216 23.63 -2.41 -5.74
N GLY A 217 23.11 -3.39 -6.48
CA GLY A 217 22.16 -4.35 -5.97
C GLY A 217 20.73 -3.76 -5.91
N GLU A 218 19.80 -4.57 -5.46
CA GLU A 218 18.42 -4.18 -5.23
C GLU A 218 18.16 -4.08 -3.73
N TYR A 219 17.80 -2.88 -3.28
CA TYR A 219 17.45 -2.68 -1.88
C TYR A 219 16.05 -3.22 -1.60
N ARG A 220 15.94 -4.08 -0.58
CA ARG A 220 14.68 -4.57 -0.02
C ARG A 220 14.59 -4.10 1.43
N ALA A 221 13.66 -3.20 1.70
CA ALA A 221 13.45 -2.69 3.04
C ALA A 221 12.88 -3.79 3.97
N PRO A 222 13.27 -3.81 5.26
CA PRO A 222 12.62 -4.64 6.26
C PRO A 222 11.12 -4.40 6.30
N THR A 223 10.33 -5.46 6.47
CA THR A 223 8.86 -5.36 6.44
C THR A 223 8.25 -5.00 7.80
N GLY A 224 9.01 -5.15 8.88
CA GLY A 224 8.55 -4.91 10.26
C GLY A 224 7.59 -5.97 10.80
N VAL A 225 7.05 -6.85 9.95
CA VAL A 225 6.05 -7.86 10.35
C VAL A 225 6.60 -8.85 11.37
N SER A 226 7.82 -9.33 11.20
CA SER A 226 8.45 -10.28 12.14
C SER A 226 8.93 -9.65 13.44
N SER A 227 9.27 -8.36 13.41
CA SER A 227 9.83 -7.61 14.55
C SER A 227 8.78 -6.84 15.35
N ALA A 228 7.59 -6.61 14.79
CA ALA A 228 6.48 -6.00 15.51
C ALA A 228 6.07 -6.85 16.73
N ALA A 229 5.77 -6.19 17.85
CA ALA A 229 5.29 -6.86 19.04
C ALA A 229 4.06 -7.72 18.75
N ARG A 230 3.98 -8.90 19.36
CA ARG A 230 2.80 -9.75 19.25
C ARG A 230 1.64 -9.13 20.01
N ASN A 231 0.49 -9.12 19.38
CA ASN A 231 -0.73 -8.71 20.04
C ASN A 231 -1.39 -9.93 20.69
N ASP A 232 -1.43 -9.93 22.02
CA ASP A 232 -2.10 -10.98 22.81
C ASP A 232 -3.59 -10.67 23.03
N ALA A 233 -4.22 -9.93 22.13
CA ALA A 233 -5.63 -9.60 22.23
C ALA A 233 -6.49 -10.89 22.26
N ARG A 234 -7.44 -10.94 23.20
CA ARG A 234 -8.37 -12.07 23.41
C ARG A 234 -9.14 -12.48 22.15
N CYS A 235 -9.30 -11.54 21.22
CA CYS A 235 -9.99 -11.77 19.96
C CYS A 235 -9.25 -12.75 19.01
N VAL A 236 -8.00 -13.12 19.31
CA VAL A 236 -7.19 -14.02 18.45
C VAL A 236 -7.15 -15.45 18.97
N ASP A 237 -7.60 -15.73 20.21
CA ASP A 237 -7.44 -17.03 20.84
C ASP A 237 -8.27 -18.14 20.17
N GLU A 238 -9.50 -17.84 19.76
CA GLU A 238 -10.34 -18.81 19.01
C GLU A 238 -9.70 -19.12 17.65
N LEU A 239 -9.22 -18.11 16.96
CA LEU A 239 -8.54 -18.25 15.67
C LEU A 239 -7.25 -19.06 15.80
N ARG A 240 -6.46 -18.87 16.87
CA ARG A 240 -5.28 -19.71 17.19
C ARG A 240 -5.65 -21.17 17.32
N GLY A 241 -6.77 -21.46 18.00
CA GLY A 241 -7.30 -22.81 18.12
C GLY A 241 -7.64 -23.45 16.78
N GLU A 242 -8.24 -22.70 15.86
CA GLU A 242 -8.54 -23.18 14.50
C GLU A 242 -7.25 -23.40 13.68
N VAL A 243 -6.30 -22.47 13.70
CA VAL A 243 -4.99 -22.62 13.04
C VAL A 243 -4.26 -23.85 13.56
N ASP A 244 -4.26 -24.09 14.87
CA ASP A 244 -3.62 -25.26 15.47
C ASP A 244 -4.32 -26.56 15.03
N ARG A 245 -5.64 -26.57 14.93
CA ARG A 245 -6.41 -27.72 14.46
C ARG A 245 -6.08 -28.06 12.99
N VAL A 246 -6.04 -27.04 12.12
CA VAL A 246 -5.70 -27.22 10.71
C VAL A 246 -4.23 -27.63 10.54
N SER A 247 -3.32 -27.01 11.27
CA SER A 247 -1.89 -27.34 11.26
C SER A 247 -1.64 -28.80 11.66
N ARG A 248 -2.38 -29.33 12.65
CA ARG A 248 -2.31 -30.75 13.01
C ARG A 248 -2.79 -31.67 11.90
N LYS A 249 -3.85 -31.30 11.16
CA LYS A 249 -4.33 -32.08 10.01
C LYS A 249 -3.33 -32.08 8.85
N LEU A 250 -2.63 -30.97 8.63
CA LEU A 250 -1.61 -30.82 7.60
C LEU A 250 -0.27 -31.50 7.99
N GLY A 251 -0.11 -31.91 9.24
CA GLY A 251 1.15 -32.45 9.76
C GLY A 251 2.27 -31.41 9.89
N ARG A 252 1.98 -30.16 9.65
CA ARG A 252 2.91 -29.01 9.74
C ARG A 252 2.15 -27.71 9.96
N ARG A 253 2.87 -26.66 10.37
CA ARG A 253 2.27 -25.34 10.59
C ARG A 253 1.61 -24.83 9.31
N LEU A 254 0.38 -24.29 9.43
CA LEU A 254 -0.30 -23.63 8.32
C LEU A 254 0.54 -22.43 7.86
N LYS A 255 0.95 -22.42 6.60
CA LYS A 255 1.82 -21.41 6.03
C LYS A 255 1.08 -20.55 5.03
N PHE A 256 1.15 -19.25 5.21
CA PHE A 256 0.45 -18.24 4.44
C PHE A 256 1.42 -17.25 3.79
N LEU A 257 1.41 -17.17 2.47
CA LEU A 257 2.15 -16.16 1.72
C LEU A 257 1.26 -14.93 1.48
N VAL A 258 1.72 -13.77 1.91
CA VAL A 258 1.10 -12.49 1.57
C VAL A 258 1.94 -11.83 0.48
N GLY A 259 1.39 -11.76 -0.73
CA GLY A 259 2.05 -11.22 -1.92
C GLY A 259 1.48 -9.86 -2.33
N LYS A 260 2.35 -8.97 -2.82
CA LYS A 260 1.96 -7.69 -3.43
C LYS A 260 2.50 -7.61 -4.85
N PRO A 261 1.71 -8.11 -5.84
CA PRO A 261 2.13 -8.05 -7.23
C PRO A 261 2.05 -6.62 -7.79
N GLY A 262 2.92 -6.34 -8.76
CA GLY A 262 2.92 -5.08 -9.49
C GLY A 262 3.66 -3.95 -8.77
N LEU A 263 3.41 -2.72 -9.22
CA LEU A 263 4.16 -1.53 -8.77
C LEU A 263 3.52 -0.78 -7.60
N ASP A 264 2.41 -1.28 -7.07
CA ASP A 264 1.71 -0.67 -5.95
C ASP A 264 2.59 -0.59 -4.69
N GLY A 265 2.74 0.63 -4.16
CA GLY A 265 3.55 0.93 -2.98
C GLY A 265 2.80 0.89 -1.66
N HIS A 266 1.47 0.71 -1.65
CA HIS A 266 0.66 0.72 -0.43
C HIS A 266 0.81 -0.60 0.34
N SER A 267 1.63 -0.63 1.37
CA SER A 267 1.96 -1.85 2.12
C SER A 267 1.06 -2.12 3.35
N ASN A 268 0.43 -1.09 3.91
CA ASN A 268 -0.27 -1.17 5.20
C ASN A 268 -1.29 -2.33 5.28
N GLY A 269 -2.16 -2.49 4.29
CA GLY A 269 -3.16 -3.55 4.29
C GLY A 269 -2.55 -4.96 4.31
N ALA A 270 -1.54 -5.19 3.47
CA ALA A 270 -0.80 -6.45 3.43
C ALA A 270 -0.10 -6.75 4.76
N GLU A 271 0.51 -5.74 5.37
CA GLU A 271 1.19 -5.85 6.65
C GLU A 271 0.24 -6.21 7.79
N GLN A 272 -0.93 -5.59 7.85
CA GLN A 272 -1.94 -5.89 8.88
C GLN A 272 -2.46 -7.33 8.72
N VAL A 273 -2.72 -7.78 7.49
CA VAL A 273 -3.08 -9.17 7.19
C VAL A 273 -1.96 -10.13 7.62
N ALA A 274 -0.71 -9.82 7.29
CA ALA A 274 0.45 -10.64 7.66
C ALA A 274 0.67 -10.72 9.18
N VAL A 275 0.54 -9.60 9.89
CA VAL A 275 0.64 -9.56 11.36
C VAL A 275 -0.49 -10.34 12.00
N ARG A 276 -1.73 -10.17 11.55
CA ARG A 276 -2.88 -10.89 12.09
C ARG A 276 -2.74 -12.40 11.89
N ALA A 277 -2.31 -12.84 10.71
CA ALA A 277 -2.04 -14.24 10.43
C ALA A 277 -0.91 -14.80 11.34
N ARG A 278 0.18 -14.05 11.53
CA ARG A 278 1.28 -14.39 12.45
C ARG A 278 0.77 -14.53 13.89
N ASP A 279 -0.01 -13.56 14.37
CA ASP A 279 -0.52 -13.53 15.74
C ASP A 279 -1.56 -14.64 15.99
N ALA A 280 -2.28 -15.02 14.94
CA ALA A 280 -3.12 -16.23 14.92
C ALA A 280 -2.31 -17.54 14.92
N GLY A 281 -1.01 -17.45 14.76
CA GLY A 281 -0.10 -18.59 14.83
C GLY A 281 0.19 -19.27 13.50
N MET A 282 -0.09 -18.67 12.38
CA MET A 282 0.37 -19.15 11.06
C MET A 282 1.88 -18.89 10.88
N ASP A 283 2.51 -19.69 10.03
CA ASP A 283 3.83 -19.37 9.49
C ASP A 283 3.63 -18.42 8.29
N VAL A 284 4.07 -17.16 8.44
CA VAL A 284 3.78 -16.11 7.46
C VAL A 284 5.01 -15.79 6.63
N VAL A 285 4.83 -15.82 5.31
CA VAL A 285 5.81 -15.36 4.34
C VAL A 285 5.34 -14.00 3.80
N TYR A 286 6.05 -12.93 4.14
CA TYR A 286 5.81 -11.60 3.63
C TYR A 286 7.15 -10.92 3.36
N GLU A 287 7.48 -10.73 2.10
CA GLU A 287 8.78 -10.23 1.66
C GLU A 287 8.72 -8.75 1.22
N GLY A 288 7.56 -8.10 1.37
CA GLY A 288 7.36 -6.69 1.07
C GLY A 288 6.49 -6.44 -0.17
N ILE A 289 6.85 -5.41 -0.93
CA ILE A 289 6.07 -4.87 -2.04
C ILE A 289 6.81 -4.98 -3.38
N ARG A 290 6.08 -4.77 -4.48
CA ARG A 290 6.61 -4.69 -5.85
C ARG A 290 7.21 -6.01 -6.35
N PHE A 291 6.54 -7.10 -6.08
CA PHE A 291 6.89 -8.40 -6.63
C PHE A 291 6.28 -8.59 -8.02
N THR A 292 7.01 -9.29 -8.88
CA THR A 292 6.42 -9.79 -10.11
C THR A 292 5.54 -11.01 -9.82
N PRO A 293 4.58 -11.36 -10.69
CA PRO A 293 3.87 -12.64 -10.58
C PRO A 293 4.80 -13.85 -10.47
N ASP A 294 5.92 -13.85 -11.20
CA ASP A 294 6.94 -14.90 -11.12
C ASP A 294 7.61 -14.99 -9.75
N ASP A 295 7.93 -13.87 -9.11
CA ASP A 295 8.50 -13.85 -7.76
C ASP A 295 7.53 -14.45 -6.74
N ILE A 296 6.23 -14.13 -6.85
CA ILE A 296 5.19 -14.67 -5.95
C ILE A 296 5.06 -16.17 -6.12
N VAL A 297 5.00 -16.66 -7.36
CA VAL A 297 4.91 -18.10 -7.65
C VAL A 297 6.16 -18.83 -7.18
N LYS A 298 7.34 -18.26 -7.40
CA LYS A 298 8.60 -18.78 -6.90
C LYS A 298 8.60 -18.86 -5.37
N ALA A 299 8.20 -17.79 -4.68
CA ALA A 299 8.10 -17.78 -3.22
C ALA A 299 7.09 -18.82 -2.72
N ALA A 300 5.93 -18.96 -3.36
CA ALA A 300 4.92 -19.94 -3.02
C ALA A 300 5.47 -21.37 -3.09
N ARG A 301 6.20 -21.70 -4.17
CA ARG A 301 6.84 -23.00 -4.37
C ARG A 301 8.00 -23.23 -3.41
N ASP A 302 8.96 -22.31 -3.34
CA ASP A 302 10.21 -22.49 -2.60
C ASP A 302 9.98 -22.52 -1.08
N LYS A 303 8.92 -21.84 -0.60
CA LYS A 303 8.51 -21.86 0.81
C LYS A 303 7.46 -22.92 1.13
N ASP A 304 6.94 -23.62 0.12
CA ASP A 304 5.95 -24.69 0.27
C ASP A 304 4.73 -24.21 1.07
N VAL A 305 4.06 -23.17 0.55
CA VAL A 305 2.94 -22.52 1.25
C VAL A 305 1.63 -23.25 1.05
N HIS A 306 0.68 -23.07 1.97
CA HIS A 306 -0.64 -23.68 1.91
C HIS A 306 -1.70 -22.74 1.30
N VAL A 307 -1.48 -21.42 1.43
CA VAL A 307 -2.39 -20.40 0.93
C VAL A 307 -1.58 -19.22 0.41
N VAL A 308 -2.03 -18.58 -0.68
CA VAL A 308 -1.48 -17.33 -1.22
C VAL A 308 -2.53 -16.24 -1.11
N GLY A 309 -2.22 -15.17 -0.39
CA GLY A 309 -3.04 -13.95 -0.32
C GLY A 309 -2.40 -12.84 -1.14
N LEU A 310 -3.15 -12.25 -2.05
CA LEU A 310 -2.71 -11.12 -2.87
C LEU A 310 -3.35 -9.84 -2.37
N SER A 311 -2.53 -8.81 -2.10
CA SER A 311 -3.01 -7.49 -1.67
C SER A 311 -2.77 -6.46 -2.78
N ILE A 312 -3.85 -5.94 -3.38
CA ILE A 312 -3.79 -5.02 -4.53
C ILE A 312 -4.71 -3.84 -4.30
N LEU A 313 -4.13 -2.62 -4.23
CA LEU A 313 -4.86 -1.38 -4.07
C LEU A 313 -4.86 -0.51 -5.34
N SER A 314 -4.15 -0.93 -6.37
CA SER A 314 -4.19 -0.30 -7.69
C SER A 314 -5.27 -0.95 -8.58
N GLY A 315 -5.78 -0.23 -9.58
CA GLY A 315 -6.76 -0.76 -10.53
C GLY A 315 -6.26 -1.88 -11.46
N SER A 316 -5.08 -2.46 -11.18
CA SER A 316 -4.44 -3.51 -11.97
C SER A 316 -4.70 -4.93 -11.43
N HIS A 317 -5.69 -5.12 -10.57
CA HIS A 317 -5.98 -6.41 -9.94
C HIS A 317 -6.35 -7.50 -10.95
N MET A 318 -7.19 -7.20 -11.95
CA MET A 318 -7.62 -8.19 -12.94
C MET A 318 -6.46 -8.85 -13.69
N PRO A 319 -5.56 -8.12 -14.39
CA PRO A 319 -4.44 -8.72 -15.11
C PRO A 319 -3.43 -9.38 -14.16
N LEU A 320 -3.08 -8.75 -13.04
CA LEU A 320 -2.07 -9.28 -12.13
C LEU A 320 -2.51 -10.57 -11.43
N VAL A 321 -3.76 -10.63 -10.96
CA VAL A 321 -4.31 -11.85 -10.33
C VAL A 321 -4.44 -12.98 -11.36
N GLY A 322 -4.95 -12.67 -12.56
CA GLY A 322 -5.06 -13.65 -13.65
C GLY A 322 -3.70 -14.25 -14.00
N GLU A 323 -2.66 -13.43 -14.08
CA GLU A 323 -1.30 -13.89 -14.34
C GLU A 323 -0.75 -14.77 -13.21
N VAL A 324 -0.90 -14.37 -11.95
CA VAL A 324 -0.47 -15.18 -10.79
C VAL A 324 -1.18 -16.53 -10.78
N VAL A 325 -2.51 -16.56 -10.92
CA VAL A 325 -3.28 -17.80 -10.91
C VAL A 325 -2.85 -18.73 -12.05
N THR A 326 -2.64 -18.19 -13.26
CA THR A 326 -2.17 -18.96 -14.40
C THR A 326 -0.79 -19.57 -14.14
N LYS A 327 0.17 -18.76 -13.69
CA LYS A 327 1.53 -19.21 -13.38
C LYS A 327 1.57 -20.20 -12.20
N MET A 328 0.69 -20.06 -11.21
CA MET A 328 0.53 -21.05 -10.13
C MET A 328 0.12 -22.42 -10.69
N ARG A 329 -0.84 -22.45 -11.61
CA ARG A 329 -1.26 -23.71 -12.27
C ARG A 329 -0.12 -24.31 -13.10
N GLU A 330 0.60 -23.51 -13.88
CA GLU A 330 1.75 -23.95 -14.68
C GLU A 330 2.89 -24.50 -13.80
N ALA A 331 3.08 -23.93 -12.62
CA ALA A 331 4.08 -24.42 -11.64
C ALA A 331 3.64 -25.65 -10.83
N GLY A 332 2.47 -26.22 -11.12
CA GLY A 332 1.93 -27.40 -10.39
C GLY A 332 1.33 -27.05 -9.03
N LEU A 333 1.08 -25.78 -8.75
CA LEU A 333 0.50 -25.26 -7.51
C LEU A 333 -0.99 -24.94 -7.64
N GLY A 334 -1.68 -25.50 -8.61
CA GLY A 334 -3.09 -25.21 -8.87
C GLY A 334 -4.06 -25.64 -7.75
N ASN A 335 -3.61 -26.45 -6.81
CA ASN A 335 -4.34 -26.85 -5.60
C ASN A 335 -4.12 -25.93 -4.40
N VAL A 336 -3.20 -24.97 -4.49
CA VAL A 336 -2.96 -23.97 -3.45
C VAL A 336 -3.96 -22.82 -3.65
N PRO A 337 -4.89 -22.59 -2.70
CA PRO A 337 -5.89 -21.55 -2.84
C PRO A 337 -5.24 -20.16 -2.90
N VAL A 338 -5.76 -19.34 -3.81
CA VAL A 338 -5.40 -17.92 -3.93
C VAL A 338 -6.57 -17.09 -3.43
N VAL A 339 -6.33 -16.22 -2.46
CA VAL A 339 -7.28 -15.23 -1.97
C VAL A 339 -6.80 -13.83 -2.33
N VAL A 340 -7.72 -12.92 -2.58
CA VAL A 340 -7.38 -11.56 -3.02
C VAL A 340 -8.03 -10.55 -2.09
N GLY A 341 -7.26 -9.58 -1.64
CA GLY A 341 -7.76 -8.45 -0.85
C GLY A 341 -7.31 -7.12 -1.44
N GLY A 342 -8.14 -6.10 -1.33
CA GLY A 342 -7.79 -4.77 -1.80
C GLY A 342 -9.00 -3.92 -2.19
N ILE A 343 -8.75 -2.89 -2.99
CA ILE A 343 -9.79 -2.04 -3.55
C ILE A 343 -10.29 -2.69 -4.84
N ILE A 344 -11.25 -3.59 -4.69
CA ILE A 344 -11.80 -4.39 -5.78
C ILE A 344 -13.26 -3.97 -6.00
N PRO A 345 -13.63 -3.50 -7.20
CA PRO A 345 -15.01 -3.24 -7.54
C PRO A 345 -15.88 -4.49 -7.40
N PRO A 346 -17.14 -4.37 -6.94
CA PRO A 346 -18.02 -5.52 -6.79
C PRO A 346 -18.23 -6.34 -8.07
N ASP A 347 -18.22 -5.69 -9.22
CA ASP A 347 -18.40 -6.33 -10.53
C ASP A 347 -17.21 -7.22 -10.91
N ASP A 348 -16.01 -6.93 -10.42
CA ASP A 348 -14.81 -7.71 -10.70
C ASP A 348 -14.67 -8.96 -9.80
N GLU A 349 -15.40 -9.02 -8.68
CA GLU A 349 -15.35 -10.17 -7.76
C GLU A 349 -15.78 -11.48 -8.45
N ALA A 350 -16.85 -11.44 -9.23
CA ALA A 350 -17.34 -12.62 -9.96
C ALA A 350 -16.28 -13.11 -10.96
N ALA A 351 -15.72 -12.21 -11.74
CA ALA A 351 -14.69 -12.54 -12.73
C ALA A 351 -13.41 -13.09 -12.10
N LEU A 352 -12.99 -12.56 -10.93
CA LEU A 352 -11.85 -13.09 -10.18
C LEU A 352 -12.12 -14.52 -9.69
N LYS A 353 -13.31 -14.82 -9.19
CA LYS A 353 -13.70 -16.16 -8.77
C LYS A 353 -13.74 -17.14 -9.94
N GLU A 354 -14.26 -16.71 -11.11
CA GLU A 354 -14.21 -17.51 -12.36
C GLU A 354 -12.77 -17.78 -12.80
N ALA A 355 -11.86 -16.85 -12.62
CA ALA A 355 -10.44 -17.04 -12.91
C ALA A 355 -9.76 -18.05 -11.96
N GLY A 356 -10.40 -18.40 -10.83
CA GLY A 356 -9.94 -19.42 -9.89
C GLY A 356 -9.46 -18.86 -8.55
N VAL A 357 -9.84 -17.62 -8.20
CA VAL A 357 -9.65 -17.06 -6.87
C VAL A 357 -10.63 -17.70 -5.88
N ALA A 358 -10.13 -18.14 -4.73
CA ALA A 358 -10.94 -18.82 -3.72
C ALA A 358 -11.85 -17.84 -2.95
N ALA A 359 -11.34 -16.65 -2.63
CA ALA A 359 -12.09 -15.61 -1.93
C ALA A 359 -11.58 -14.21 -2.30
N VAL A 360 -12.49 -13.22 -2.27
CA VAL A 360 -12.19 -11.81 -2.51
C VAL A 360 -12.64 -11.00 -1.30
N TYR A 361 -11.73 -10.17 -0.77
CA TYR A 361 -11.97 -9.28 0.37
C TYR A 361 -11.83 -7.82 -0.05
N THR A 362 -12.77 -7.01 0.35
CA THR A 362 -12.87 -5.59 -0.01
C THR A 362 -12.75 -4.72 1.24
N PRO A 363 -12.68 -3.39 1.13
CA PRO A 363 -12.69 -2.51 2.31
C PRO A 363 -13.96 -2.61 3.19
N LYS A 364 -15.02 -3.29 2.72
CA LYS A 364 -16.19 -3.61 3.54
C LYS A 364 -15.92 -4.73 4.54
N ASP A 365 -14.91 -5.56 4.25
CA ASP A 365 -14.45 -6.66 5.10
C ASP A 365 -13.34 -6.14 6.03
N PHE A 366 -13.71 -5.31 7.03
CA PHE A 366 -12.74 -4.67 7.92
C PHE A 366 -12.33 -5.54 9.11
N GLU A 367 -13.09 -6.62 9.41
CA GLU A 367 -12.82 -7.54 10.51
C GLU A 367 -11.75 -8.57 10.12
N LEU A 368 -10.49 -8.28 10.42
CA LEU A 368 -9.36 -9.15 10.06
C LEU A 368 -9.46 -10.56 10.67
N ASN A 369 -10.04 -10.69 11.86
CA ASN A 369 -10.25 -12.00 12.48
C ASN A 369 -11.22 -12.86 11.67
N ARG A 370 -12.27 -12.27 11.12
CA ARG A 370 -13.22 -12.96 10.25
C ARG A 370 -12.52 -13.40 8.95
N ILE A 371 -11.78 -12.50 8.32
CA ILE A 371 -11.00 -12.81 7.10
C ILE A 371 -10.05 -13.99 7.38
N MET A 372 -9.31 -13.96 8.48
CA MET A 372 -8.39 -15.04 8.84
C MET A 372 -9.13 -16.35 9.13
N THR A 373 -10.29 -16.30 9.78
CA THR A 373 -11.13 -17.49 10.02
C THR A 373 -11.59 -18.12 8.71
N ASP A 374 -12.02 -17.31 7.75
CA ASP A 374 -12.44 -17.79 6.43
C ASP A 374 -11.26 -18.41 5.65
N ILE A 375 -10.05 -17.83 5.75
CA ILE A 375 -8.83 -18.37 5.11
C ILE A 375 -8.41 -19.71 5.74
N VAL A 376 -8.65 -19.92 7.02
CA VAL A 376 -8.28 -21.16 7.75
C VAL A 376 -9.25 -22.32 7.46
N ARG A 377 -10.49 -22.02 7.12
CA ARG A 377 -11.55 -23.02 6.82
C ARG A 377 -11.47 -23.52 5.40
#